data_cdb7fb8a2deb001ebb6362645cbf6c3d
#
_entry.id   cdb7fb8a2deb001ebb6362645cbf6c3d
#
_cell.length_a   1.000
_cell.length_b   1.000
_cell.length_c   1.000
_cell.angle_alpha   90.00
_cell.angle_beta   90.00
_cell.angle_gamma   90.00
#
_symmetry.space_group_name_H-M   'P 1'
#
loop_
_entity.id
_entity.type
_entity.pdbx_description
1 polymer ?
#
loop_
_entity_poly.entity_id
_entity_poly.type
_entity_poly.pdbx_seq_one_letter_code
_entity_poly.pdbx_strand_id
1 'polypeptide(L)'
;MEATILSHSKSSLNVTIVPDKIFIDDLDTVYFAHCYPYTYTDLCEFIKKTCSYQNKDKIRRTVLCKSLAGNDVEMLIVTNFASPPENIALRKSNILTSRVHPGETNASIVMEGVL
;
A
#
# COMPACT_ATOMS: atom_id res chain seq x y z
N MET A 1 15.21 -14.13 7.45
CA MET A 1 14.29 -12.97 7.60
C MET A 1 15.15 -11.73 7.41
N GLU A 2 15.01 -11.08 6.26
CA GLU A 2 15.79 -9.86 5.96
C GLU A 2 15.02 -8.67 6.49
N ALA A 3 15.61 -7.89 7.39
CA ALA A 3 15.04 -6.67 7.89
C ALA A 3 15.79 -5.49 7.26
N THR A 4 15.08 -4.62 6.56
CA THR A 4 15.61 -3.41 5.95
C THR A 4 14.98 -2.21 6.66
N ILE A 5 15.71 -1.31 7.30
CA ILE A 5 15.20 -0.13 8.01
C ILE A 5 15.48 1.13 7.20
N LEU A 6 14.45 1.88 6.83
CA LEU A 6 14.56 3.26 6.33
C LEU A 6 14.31 4.20 7.51
N SER A 7 15.34 4.72 8.14
CA SER A 7 15.20 5.73 9.19
C SER A 7 15.57 7.11 8.68
N HIS A 8 14.62 8.03 8.68
CA HIS A 8 14.89 9.45 8.55
C HIS A 8 14.29 10.17 9.76
N SER A 9 14.95 10.13 10.91
CA SER A 9 14.70 11.09 11.99
C SER A 9 15.87 11.16 12.98
N LYS A 10 16.17 12.38 13.41
CA LYS A 10 17.20 12.73 14.39
C LYS A 10 16.78 12.37 15.83
N SER A 11 16.33 11.18 16.09
CA SER A 11 16.21 10.65 17.44
C SER A 11 17.03 9.39 17.55
N SER A 12 17.97 9.38 18.49
CA SER A 12 18.85 8.25 18.75
C SER A 12 18.03 7.05 19.22
N LEU A 13 17.60 6.22 18.28
CA LEU A 13 17.09 4.90 18.58
C LEU A 13 18.30 3.96 18.62
N ASN A 14 18.69 3.50 19.79
CA ASN A 14 19.68 2.44 19.93
C ASN A 14 18.98 1.11 19.56
N VAL A 15 18.96 0.78 18.29
CA VAL A 15 18.52 -0.54 17.82
C VAL A 15 19.77 -1.41 17.68
N THR A 16 19.92 -2.40 18.53
CA THR A 16 20.93 -3.42 18.35
C THR A 16 20.38 -4.45 17.36
N ILE A 17 20.78 -4.34 16.11
CA ILE A 17 20.53 -5.36 15.09
C ILE A 17 21.77 -6.24 15.06
N VAL A 18 21.59 -7.54 15.28
CA VAL A 18 22.63 -8.55 15.03
C VAL A 18 22.37 -9.09 13.63
N PRO A 19 23.07 -8.61 12.60
CA PRO A 19 22.90 -9.15 11.26
C PRO A 19 23.63 -10.49 11.17
N ASP A 20 22.96 -11.51 10.66
CA ASP A 20 23.58 -12.77 10.29
C ASP A 20 24.50 -12.63 9.06
N LYS A 21 24.57 -11.45 8.46
CA LYS A 21 25.44 -11.12 7.33
C LYS A 21 26.49 -10.11 7.75
N ILE A 22 27.75 -10.47 7.51
CA ILE A 22 28.90 -9.56 7.58
C ILE A 22 28.86 -8.71 6.29
N PHE A 23 28.82 -7.36 6.44
CA PHE A 23 28.98 -6.45 5.33
C PHE A 23 30.45 -6.51 4.88
N ILE A 24 30.67 -6.81 3.60
CA ILE A 24 32.01 -7.10 3.07
C ILE A 24 32.71 -5.84 2.54
N ASP A 25 31.93 -4.82 2.17
CA ASP A 25 32.45 -3.60 1.54
C ASP A 25 32.39 -2.42 2.50
N ASP A 26 33.54 -1.77 2.74
CA ASP A 26 33.63 -0.49 3.42
C ASP A 26 33.05 0.61 2.51
N LEU A 27 32.38 1.61 3.13
CA LEU A 27 31.75 2.75 2.44
C LEU A 27 30.48 2.43 1.66
N ASP A 28 29.89 1.26 1.84
CA ASP A 28 28.57 0.96 1.29
C ASP A 28 27.45 1.64 2.08
N THR A 29 26.34 1.92 1.40
CA THR A 29 25.12 2.47 2.01
C THR A 29 24.09 1.38 2.14
N VAL A 30 23.75 1.01 3.37
CA VAL A 30 22.81 -0.06 3.66
C VAL A 30 21.54 0.53 4.24
N TYR A 31 20.40 0.05 3.74
CA TYR A 31 19.07 0.44 4.21
C TYR A 31 18.41 -0.73 4.95
N PHE A 32 17.86 -0.43 6.10
CA PHE A 32 17.12 -1.40 6.91
C PHE A 32 15.66 -0.98 7.01
N ALA A 33 14.70 -1.86 6.73
CA ALA A 33 13.27 -1.59 6.89
C ALA A 33 12.67 -2.44 8.02
N HIS A 34 11.77 -1.83 8.81
CA HIS A 34 11.05 -2.51 9.89
C HIS A 34 10.17 -3.65 9.37
N CYS A 35 9.49 -3.42 8.24
CA CYS A 35 8.62 -4.38 7.57
C CYS A 35 9.01 -4.49 6.10
N TYR A 36 8.49 -5.50 5.41
CA TYR A 36 8.69 -5.64 3.98
C TYR A 36 8.29 -4.33 3.26
N PRO A 37 9.17 -3.72 2.46
CA PRO A 37 8.88 -2.45 1.80
C PRO A 37 7.67 -2.57 0.86
N TYR A 38 6.85 -1.51 0.84
CA TYR A 38 5.75 -1.35 -0.09
C TYR A 38 5.67 0.13 -0.48
N THR A 39 5.99 0.44 -1.71
CA THR A 39 6.11 1.81 -2.21
C THR A 39 4.78 2.31 -2.80
N TYR A 40 4.71 3.63 -3.07
CA TYR A 40 3.59 4.20 -3.83
C TYR A 40 3.55 3.68 -5.28
N THR A 41 4.71 3.36 -5.85
CA THR A 41 4.81 2.74 -7.18
C THR A 41 4.14 1.37 -7.18
N ASP A 42 4.42 0.53 -6.17
CA ASP A 42 3.79 -0.79 -6.03
C ASP A 42 2.27 -0.67 -5.95
N LEU A 43 1.76 0.28 -5.16
CA LEU A 43 0.33 0.57 -5.08
C LEU A 43 -0.25 0.96 -6.45
N CYS A 44 0.40 1.85 -7.19
CA CYS A 44 -0.06 2.28 -8.50
C CYS A 44 -0.11 1.12 -9.50
N GLU A 45 0.90 0.26 -9.50
CA GLU A 45 0.97 -0.92 -10.36
C GLU A 45 -0.12 -1.93 -10.01
N PHE A 46 -0.31 -2.21 -8.72
CA PHE A 46 -1.38 -3.09 -8.25
C PHE A 46 -2.76 -2.57 -8.66
N ILE A 47 -3.06 -1.28 -8.43
CA ILE A 47 -4.34 -0.68 -8.81
C ILE A 47 -4.55 -0.74 -10.33
N LYS A 48 -3.52 -0.44 -11.11
CA LYS A 48 -3.58 -0.53 -12.58
C LYS A 48 -3.92 -1.95 -13.04
N LYS A 49 -3.32 -2.96 -12.43
CA LYS A 49 -3.58 -4.36 -12.72
C LYS A 49 -5.01 -4.76 -12.31
N THR A 50 -5.42 -4.38 -11.12
CA THR A 50 -6.74 -4.72 -10.54
C THR A 50 -7.87 -4.05 -11.32
N CYS A 51 -7.70 -2.80 -11.76
CA CYS A 51 -8.66 -2.06 -12.58
C CYS A 51 -8.53 -2.36 -14.08
N SER A 52 -7.99 -3.51 -14.45
CA SER A 52 -7.88 -3.93 -15.85
C SER A 52 -9.25 -4.06 -16.52
N TYR A 53 -9.24 -4.15 -17.88
CA TYR A 53 -10.45 -4.32 -18.68
C TYR A 53 -11.34 -5.49 -18.23
N GLN A 54 -10.73 -6.56 -17.72
CA GLN A 54 -11.45 -7.75 -17.23
C GLN A 54 -12.34 -7.47 -16.02
N ASN A 55 -12.01 -6.44 -15.24
CA ASN A 55 -12.71 -6.07 -14.00
C ASN A 55 -13.58 -4.81 -14.14
N LYS A 56 -13.73 -4.23 -15.33
CA LYS A 56 -14.45 -2.96 -15.56
C LYS A 56 -15.89 -2.94 -15.04
N ASP A 57 -16.55 -4.11 -15.06
CA ASP A 57 -17.93 -4.27 -14.59
C ASP A 57 -18.03 -4.51 -13.09
N LYS A 58 -16.90 -4.62 -12.39
CA LYS A 58 -16.82 -4.92 -10.95
C LYS A 58 -16.11 -3.83 -10.16
N ILE A 59 -15.13 -3.14 -10.76
CA ILE A 59 -14.26 -2.19 -10.06
C ILE A 59 -14.23 -0.87 -10.81
N ARG A 60 -14.43 0.22 -10.07
CA ARG A 60 -14.20 1.60 -10.55
C ARG A 60 -13.20 2.27 -9.64
N ARG A 61 -12.25 2.98 -10.27
CA ARG A 61 -11.23 3.77 -9.58
C ARG A 61 -11.60 5.23 -9.61
N THR A 62 -11.38 5.92 -8.49
CA THR A 62 -11.45 7.37 -8.39
C THR A 62 -10.41 7.88 -7.40
N VAL A 63 -10.08 9.17 -7.47
CA VAL A 63 -9.19 9.82 -6.51
C VAL A 63 -10.05 10.44 -5.42
N LEU A 64 -9.83 10.03 -4.17
CA LEU A 64 -10.54 10.58 -3.01
C LEU A 64 -10.03 11.98 -2.69
N CYS A 65 -8.71 12.15 -2.61
CA CYS A 65 -8.04 13.42 -2.31
C CYS A 65 -6.56 13.33 -2.70
N LYS A 66 -5.81 14.40 -2.41
CA LYS A 66 -4.34 14.42 -2.48
C LYS A 66 -3.75 14.28 -1.09
N SER A 67 -2.64 13.54 -0.96
CA SER A 67 -1.83 13.51 0.24
C SER A 67 -1.05 14.82 0.41
N LEU A 68 -0.42 15.04 1.58
CA LEU A 68 0.45 16.20 1.81
C LEU A 68 1.64 16.26 0.82
N ALA A 69 2.09 15.13 0.32
CA ALA A 69 3.14 15.04 -0.71
C ALA A 69 2.60 15.20 -2.14
N GLY A 70 1.31 15.46 -2.33
CA GLY A 70 0.67 15.62 -3.63
C GLY A 70 0.31 14.32 -4.35
N ASN A 71 0.55 13.16 -3.73
CA ASN A 71 0.17 11.87 -4.29
C ASN A 71 -1.35 11.67 -4.26
N ASP A 72 -1.89 10.94 -5.23
CA ASP A 72 -3.29 10.55 -5.23
C ASP A 72 -3.59 9.56 -4.11
N VAL A 73 -4.64 9.85 -3.33
CA VAL A 73 -5.25 8.88 -2.43
C VAL A 73 -6.34 8.17 -3.20
N GLU A 74 -6.08 6.95 -3.58
CA GLU A 74 -6.93 6.18 -4.45
C GLU A 74 -8.12 5.58 -3.70
N MET A 75 -9.28 5.57 -4.33
CA MET A 75 -10.49 4.90 -3.86
C MET A 75 -10.98 3.94 -4.94
N LEU A 76 -11.19 2.69 -4.55
CA LEU A 76 -11.79 1.67 -5.40
C LEU A 76 -13.23 1.43 -4.94
N ILE A 77 -14.17 1.47 -5.88
CA ILE A 77 -15.56 1.11 -5.67
C ILE A 77 -15.79 -0.25 -6.29
N VAL A 78 -16.10 -1.23 -5.44
CA VAL A 78 -16.25 -2.63 -5.85
C VAL A 78 -17.72 -3.03 -5.74
N THR A 79 -18.34 -3.35 -6.87
CA THR A 79 -19.71 -3.85 -6.95
C THR A 79 -19.97 -4.45 -8.32
N ASN A 80 -21.10 -5.11 -8.52
CA ASN A 80 -21.55 -5.48 -9.86
C ASN A 80 -22.22 -4.28 -10.54
N PHE A 81 -21.47 -3.56 -11.39
CA PHE A 81 -21.95 -2.39 -12.14
C PHE A 81 -22.84 -2.74 -13.34
N ALA A 82 -22.95 -4.02 -13.70
CA ALA A 82 -23.90 -4.49 -14.71
C ALA A 82 -25.33 -4.56 -14.14
N SER A 83 -25.52 -4.44 -12.82
CA SER A 83 -26.84 -4.37 -12.22
C SER A 83 -27.53 -3.04 -12.49
N PRO A 84 -28.88 -3.02 -12.52
CA PRO A 84 -29.64 -1.77 -12.62
C PRO A 84 -29.26 -0.76 -11.54
N PRO A 85 -29.21 0.55 -11.85
CA PRO A 85 -28.78 1.59 -10.89
C PRO A 85 -29.59 1.61 -9.59
N GLU A 86 -30.90 1.36 -9.67
CA GLU A 86 -31.80 1.28 -8.52
C GLU A 86 -31.41 0.15 -7.57
N ASN A 87 -30.98 -0.98 -8.09
CA ASN A 87 -30.53 -2.11 -7.28
C ASN A 87 -29.17 -1.83 -6.62
N ILE A 88 -28.30 -1.09 -7.31
CA ILE A 88 -27.01 -0.67 -6.74
C ILE A 88 -27.24 0.30 -5.58
N ALA A 89 -28.17 1.27 -5.76
CA ALA A 89 -28.49 2.27 -4.74
C ALA A 89 -29.04 1.67 -3.42
N LEU A 90 -29.67 0.51 -3.48
CA LEU A 90 -30.21 -0.19 -2.31
C LEU A 90 -29.17 -1.05 -1.58
N ARG A 91 -27.97 -1.23 -2.12
CA ARG A 91 -26.92 -2.05 -1.48
C ARG A 91 -26.34 -1.35 -0.26
N LYS A 92 -26.10 -2.13 0.79
CA LYS A 92 -25.31 -1.67 1.93
C LYS A 92 -23.84 -1.51 1.51
N SER A 93 -23.22 -0.47 1.98
CA SER A 93 -21.81 -0.20 1.73
C SER A 93 -20.95 -0.63 2.90
N ASN A 94 -19.81 -1.26 2.60
CA ASN A 94 -18.72 -1.49 3.54
C ASN A 94 -17.55 -0.59 3.12
N ILE A 95 -16.98 0.11 4.09
CA ILE A 95 -15.81 0.96 3.86
C ILE A 95 -14.61 0.26 4.49
N LEU A 96 -13.61 -0.04 3.66
CA LEU A 96 -12.34 -0.61 4.08
C LEU A 96 -11.25 0.43 3.87
N THR A 97 -10.44 0.64 4.89
CA THR A 97 -9.27 1.53 4.82
C THR A 97 -8.03 0.75 5.23
N SER A 98 -6.88 1.12 4.66
CA SER A 98 -5.62 0.46 4.95
C SER A 98 -4.50 1.48 5.00
N ARG A 99 -3.41 1.13 5.72
CA ARG A 99 -2.21 1.93 5.85
C ARG A 99 -2.46 3.36 6.33
N VAL A 100 -3.35 3.53 7.30
CA VAL A 100 -3.59 4.83 7.97
C VAL A 100 -2.32 5.34 8.66
N HIS A 101 -1.42 4.44 9.07
CA HIS A 101 -0.07 4.76 9.54
C HIS A 101 0.95 4.44 8.44
N PRO A 102 1.75 5.41 7.98
CA PRO A 102 2.65 5.25 6.82
C PRO A 102 3.68 4.12 6.95
N GLY A 103 4.12 3.82 8.18
CA GLY A 103 5.09 2.75 8.47
C GLY A 103 4.52 1.33 8.39
N GLU A 104 3.20 1.17 8.35
CA GLU A 104 2.54 -0.14 8.34
C GLU A 104 2.39 -0.69 6.92
N THR A 105 3.50 -1.00 6.26
CA THR A 105 3.53 -1.49 4.87
C THR A 105 2.79 -2.82 4.69
N ASN A 106 2.81 -3.68 5.72
CA ASN A 106 2.06 -4.92 5.77
C ASN A 106 0.55 -4.72 5.59
N ALA A 107 -0.01 -3.58 6.04
CA ALA A 107 -1.42 -3.26 5.84
C ALA A 107 -1.79 -3.11 4.34
N SER A 108 -0.88 -2.58 3.53
CA SER A 108 -1.07 -2.52 2.07
C SER A 108 -1.11 -3.92 1.47
N ILE A 109 -0.21 -4.81 1.89
CA ILE A 109 -0.15 -6.21 1.41
C ILE A 109 -1.44 -6.96 1.79
N VAL A 110 -1.94 -6.74 3.01
CA VAL A 110 -3.23 -7.34 3.43
C VAL A 110 -4.38 -6.82 2.57
N MET A 111 -4.40 -5.51 2.25
CA MET A 111 -5.45 -4.93 1.41
C MET A 111 -5.41 -5.50 -0.02
N GLU A 112 -4.24 -5.78 -0.57
CA GLU A 112 -4.11 -6.48 -1.86
C GLU A 112 -4.76 -7.87 -1.82
N GLY A 113 -4.64 -8.57 -0.69
CA GLY A 113 -5.26 -9.89 -0.50
C GLY A 113 -6.78 -9.85 -0.31
N VAL A 114 -7.35 -8.68 0.03
CA VAL A 114 -8.79 -8.47 0.17
C VAL A 114 -9.44 -8.17 -1.19
N LEU A 115 -8.72 -7.54 -2.11
CA LEU A 115 -9.19 -7.09 -3.42
C LEU A 115 -8.97 -8.15 -4.50
#